data_e1ea0c955a6651ef991a0a892d11a15f
#
_entry.id   e1ea0c955a6651ef991a0a892d11a15f
#
_cell.length_a   1.000
_cell.length_b   1.000
_cell.length_c   1.000
_cell.angle_alpha   90.00
_cell.angle_beta   90.00
_cell.angle_gamma   90.00
#
_symmetry.space_group_name_H-M   'P 1'
#
loop_
_entity.id
_entity.type
_entity.pdbx_description
1 polymer ?
#
loop_
_entity_poly.entity_id
_entity_poly.type
_entity_poly.pdbx_seq_one_letter_code
_entity_poly.pdbx_strand_id
1 'polypeptide(L)'
;IPGQKFLTARRLMYWQVYLHKTSVAYEKMLISTLLRAKELASRGIDLFASPALKFFLYNDISREAFYNNPECLENFIQLDDNDIWTALKVWSRHSDKVLSTLSAGMINRNIFKVEISTEPISEERKKELTLQISEQLNIPLSEARYFISTPSIEKNMYDEADDSIDILYNDGSIKNIAEASDMLNISLLSKKVKKYYLCYQRLHR
;
A
#
# COMPACT_ATOMS: atom_id res chain seq x y z
N ILE A 1 -13.03 -30.49 -0.20
CA ILE A 1 -13.55 -30.03 1.11
C ILE A 1 -13.81 -28.54 1.02
N PRO A 2 -14.92 -27.99 1.61
CA PRO A 2 -15.24 -26.54 1.52
C PRO A 2 -14.11 -25.64 1.96
N GLY A 3 -13.38 -25.96 3.04
CA GLY A 3 -12.26 -25.21 3.54
C GLY A 3 -11.10 -25.03 2.54
N GLN A 4 -10.84 -26.03 1.71
CA GLN A 4 -9.82 -25.96 0.67
C GLN A 4 -10.19 -24.98 -0.44
N LYS A 5 -11.47 -24.97 -0.85
CA LYS A 5 -11.99 -24.00 -1.82
C LYS A 5 -11.86 -22.58 -1.28
N PHE A 6 -12.13 -22.38 0.02
CA PHE A 6 -11.96 -21.10 0.68
C PHE A 6 -10.50 -20.62 0.65
N LEU A 7 -9.54 -21.48 1.04
CA LEU A 7 -8.12 -21.12 1.02
C LEU A 7 -7.62 -20.81 -0.40
N THR A 8 -8.06 -21.59 -1.39
CA THR A 8 -7.72 -21.34 -2.80
C THR A 8 -8.33 -20.01 -3.28
N ALA A 9 -9.60 -19.75 -2.98
CA ALA A 9 -10.27 -18.51 -3.34
C ALA A 9 -9.61 -17.30 -2.66
N ARG A 10 -9.26 -17.40 -1.36
CA ARG A 10 -8.51 -16.39 -0.62
C ARG A 10 -7.17 -16.09 -1.30
N ARG A 11 -6.42 -17.12 -1.71
CA ARG A 11 -5.16 -16.96 -2.44
C ARG A 11 -5.35 -16.21 -3.76
N LEU A 12 -6.34 -16.60 -4.54
CA LEU A 12 -6.63 -15.95 -5.82
C LEU A 12 -7.01 -14.49 -5.61
N MET A 13 -7.85 -14.17 -4.63
CA MET A 13 -8.19 -12.80 -4.28
C MET A 13 -6.95 -11.98 -3.91
N TYR A 14 -6.05 -12.51 -3.08
CA TYR A 14 -4.83 -11.78 -2.74
C TYR A 14 -4.01 -11.43 -3.97
N TRP A 15 -3.76 -12.40 -4.86
CA TRP A 15 -2.90 -12.17 -6.02
C TRP A 15 -3.59 -11.39 -7.15
N GLN A 16 -4.87 -11.59 -7.36
CA GLN A 16 -5.59 -10.98 -8.48
C GLN A 16 -6.21 -9.63 -8.13
N VAL A 17 -6.48 -9.36 -6.87
CA VAL A 17 -7.13 -8.12 -6.42
C VAL A 17 -6.19 -7.28 -5.58
N TYR A 18 -5.84 -7.74 -4.37
CA TYR A 18 -5.09 -6.92 -3.42
C TYR A 18 -3.65 -6.65 -3.85
N LEU A 19 -2.97 -7.63 -4.43
CA LEU A 19 -1.58 -7.52 -4.88
C LEU A 19 -1.47 -7.28 -6.39
N HIS A 20 -2.60 -6.96 -7.02
CA HIS A 20 -2.58 -6.57 -8.42
C HIS A 20 -1.78 -5.27 -8.57
N LYS A 21 -0.96 -5.20 -9.63
CA LYS A 21 -0.08 -4.05 -9.89
C LYS A 21 -0.78 -2.69 -9.82
N THR A 22 -2.04 -2.61 -10.25
CA THR A 22 -2.83 -1.38 -10.19
C THR A 22 -3.17 -0.98 -8.76
N SER A 23 -3.56 -1.93 -7.90
CA SER A 23 -3.86 -1.69 -6.49
C SER A 23 -2.61 -1.22 -5.75
N VAL A 24 -1.48 -1.89 -5.97
CA VAL A 24 -0.18 -1.50 -5.40
C VAL A 24 0.24 -0.11 -5.89
N ALA A 25 0.03 0.20 -7.18
CA ALA A 25 0.36 1.51 -7.74
C ALA A 25 -0.42 2.64 -7.06
N TYR A 26 -1.74 2.45 -6.88
CA TYR A 26 -2.60 3.42 -6.18
C TYR A 26 -2.18 3.60 -4.72
N GLU A 27 -1.99 2.50 -4.01
CA GLU A 27 -1.57 2.51 -2.60
C GLU A 27 -0.26 3.29 -2.42
N LYS A 28 0.76 2.99 -3.22
CA LYS A 28 2.06 3.64 -3.09
C LYS A 28 2.01 5.12 -3.51
N MET A 29 1.22 5.44 -4.51
CA MET A 29 1.02 6.83 -4.92
C MET A 29 0.26 7.63 -3.86
N LEU A 30 -0.77 7.05 -3.22
CA LEU A 30 -1.49 7.67 -2.12
C LEU A 30 -0.58 7.91 -0.92
N ILE A 31 0.21 6.90 -0.53
CA ILE A 31 1.19 7.04 0.57
C ILE A 31 2.16 8.19 0.27
N SER A 32 2.72 8.26 -0.94
CA SER A 32 3.63 9.34 -1.34
C SER A 32 2.96 10.71 -1.27
N THR A 33 1.70 10.80 -1.70
CA THR A 33 0.91 12.04 -1.65
C THR A 33 0.69 12.51 -0.21
N LEU A 34 0.27 11.60 0.68
CA LEU A 34 0.04 11.92 2.09
C LEU A 34 1.34 12.28 2.82
N LEU A 35 2.45 11.60 2.50
CA LEU A 35 3.77 11.94 3.05
C LEU A 35 4.20 13.36 2.64
N ARG A 36 3.98 13.74 1.35
CA ARG A 36 4.27 15.11 0.92
C ARG A 36 3.35 16.12 1.58
N ALA A 37 2.07 15.84 1.69
CA ALA A 37 1.13 16.71 2.39
C ALA A 37 1.54 16.91 3.86
N LYS A 38 1.91 15.84 4.57
CA LYS A 38 2.40 15.91 5.95
C LYS A 38 3.69 16.72 6.06
N GLU A 39 4.62 16.56 5.14
CA GLU A 39 5.85 17.36 5.11
C GLU A 39 5.56 18.86 4.90
N LEU A 40 4.65 19.21 4.00
CA LEU A 40 4.25 20.60 3.79
C LEU A 40 3.54 21.18 5.01
N ALA A 41 2.63 20.42 5.63
CA ALA A 41 1.96 20.81 6.87
C ALA A 41 2.96 21.05 8.02
N SER A 42 3.97 20.19 8.17
CA SER A 42 5.02 20.37 9.19
C SER A 42 5.90 21.60 8.96
N ARG A 43 5.96 22.10 7.72
CA ARG A 43 6.63 23.35 7.35
C ARG A 43 5.74 24.59 7.54
N GLY A 44 4.52 24.42 8.07
CA GLY A 44 3.56 25.50 8.30
C GLY A 44 2.76 25.91 7.05
N ILE A 45 2.80 25.13 5.98
CA ILE A 45 1.99 25.40 4.78
C ILE A 45 0.56 24.95 5.08
N ASP A 46 -0.40 25.89 4.91
CA ASP A 46 -1.81 25.56 5.09
C ASP A 46 -2.34 24.74 3.93
N LEU A 47 -2.83 23.55 4.24
CA LEU A 47 -3.40 22.63 3.29
C LEU A 47 -4.88 22.42 3.58
N PHE A 48 -5.68 22.40 2.52
CA PHE A 48 -7.07 21.99 2.65
C PHE A 48 -7.14 20.54 3.18
N ALA A 49 -7.91 20.35 4.23
CA ALA A 49 -8.23 19.04 4.78
C ALA A 49 -9.53 19.13 5.60
N SER A 50 -10.29 18.04 5.68
CA SER A 50 -11.37 17.91 6.65
C SER A 50 -10.81 17.96 8.08
N PRO A 51 -11.62 18.22 9.10
CA PRO A 51 -11.14 18.25 10.48
C PRO A 51 -10.35 17.01 10.90
N ALA A 52 -10.87 15.81 10.59
CA ALA A 52 -10.23 14.55 10.90
C ALA A 52 -8.89 14.37 10.15
N LEU A 53 -8.84 14.65 8.86
CA LEU A 53 -7.61 14.58 8.08
C LEU A 53 -6.60 15.64 8.55
N LYS A 54 -7.06 16.85 8.85
CA LYS A 54 -6.22 17.95 9.36
C LYS A 54 -5.54 17.54 10.66
N PHE A 55 -6.27 16.89 11.55
CA PHE A 55 -5.72 16.39 12.81
C PHE A 55 -4.48 15.51 12.57
N PHE A 56 -4.56 14.52 11.65
CA PHE A 56 -3.42 13.64 11.38
C PHE A 56 -2.31 14.28 10.53
N LEU A 57 -2.63 15.24 9.69
CA LEU A 57 -1.61 15.93 8.89
C LEU A 57 -0.73 16.84 9.72
N TYR A 58 -1.31 17.55 10.70
CA TYR A 58 -0.60 18.58 11.46
C TYR A 58 -0.04 18.10 12.80
N ASN A 59 -0.43 16.92 13.28
CA ASN A 59 0.08 16.34 14.51
C ASN A 59 0.95 15.12 14.21
N ASP A 60 2.07 15.01 14.91
CA ASP A 60 2.89 13.80 14.87
C ASP A 60 2.42 12.83 15.97
N ILE A 61 1.66 11.82 15.57
CA ILE A 61 0.99 10.91 16.49
C ILE A 61 1.75 9.60 16.53
N SER A 62 2.44 9.35 17.64
CA SER A 62 3.06 8.04 17.90
C SER A 62 1.99 6.97 18.18
N ARG A 63 2.39 5.72 18.09
CA ARG A 63 1.51 4.60 18.45
C ARG A 63 1.04 4.72 19.92
N GLU A 64 1.90 5.13 20.81
CA GLU A 64 1.58 5.32 22.21
C GLU A 64 0.60 6.48 22.43
N ALA A 65 0.82 7.61 21.75
CA ALA A 65 -0.09 8.75 21.79
C ALA A 65 -1.49 8.37 21.25
N PHE A 66 -1.55 7.51 20.21
CA PHE A 66 -2.82 7.04 19.66
C PHE A 66 -3.64 6.25 20.69
N TYR A 67 -3.00 5.40 21.50
CA TYR A 67 -3.71 4.61 22.52
C TYR A 67 -4.09 5.43 23.76
N ASN A 68 -3.34 6.45 24.09
CA ASN A 68 -3.52 7.23 25.32
C ASN A 68 -4.34 8.51 25.14
N ASN A 69 -4.61 8.93 23.91
CA ASN A 69 -5.39 10.12 23.61
C ASN A 69 -6.71 9.76 22.92
N PRO A 70 -7.87 9.90 23.61
CA PRO A 70 -9.19 9.64 23.04
C PRO A 70 -9.47 10.44 21.75
N GLU A 71 -8.95 11.66 21.65
CA GLU A 71 -9.10 12.51 20.45
C GLU A 71 -8.53 11.84 19.18
N CYS A 72 -7.47 11.04 19.32
CA CYS A 72 -6.92 10.29 18.20
C CYS A 72 -7.93 9.28 17.65
N LEU A 73 -8.60 8.54 18.55
CA LEU A 73 -9.62 7.57 18.15
C LEU A 73 -10.84 8.28 17.55
N GLU A 74 -11.31 9.38 18.15
CA GLU A 74 -12.43 10.15 17.64
C GLU A 74 -12.19 10.67 16.23
N ASN A 75 -11.02 11.24 15.95
CA ASN A 75 -10.66 11.68 14.60
C ASN A 75 -10.46 10.50 13.65
N PHE A 76 -9.91 9.37 14.12
CA PHE A 76 -9.68 8.20 13.28
C PHE A 76 -10.99 7.58 12.78
N ILE A 77 -12.02 7.45 13.64
CA ILE A 77 -13.32 6.89 13.23
C ILE A 77 -14.13 7.83 12.32
N GLN A 78 -13.78 9.12 12.29
CA GLN A 78 -14.41 10.10 11.41
C GLN A 78 -13.70 10.20 10.04
N LEU A 79 -12.47 9.66 9.93
CA LEU A 79 -11.71 9.70 8.69
C LEU A 79 -12.20 8.63 7.71
N ASP A 80 -12.60 9.05 6.52
CA ASP A 80 -13.06 8.17 5.46
C ASP A 80 -12.43 8.50 4.08
N ASP A 81 -12.83 7.72 3.06
CA ASP A 81 -12.35 7.90 1.70
C ASP A 81 -12.74 9.27 1.10
N ASN A 82 -13.86 9.87 1.55
CA ASN A 82 -14.30 11.17 1.03
C ASN A 82 -13.36 12.29 1.46
N ASP A 83 -12.81 12.22 2.68
CA ASP A 83 -11.81 13.17 3.16
C ASP A 83 -10.59 13.17 2.24
N ILE A 84 -10.11 11.99 1.92
CA ILE A 84 -8.93 11.80 1.05
C ILE A 84 -9.23 12.26 -0.37
N TRP A 85 -10.35 11.82 -0.97
CA TRP A 85 -10.69 12.22 -2.34
C TRP A 85 -10.93 13.71 -2.49
N THR A 86 -11.56 14.34 -1.51
CA THR A 86 -11.78 15.78 -1.52
C THR A 86 -10.46 16.54 -1.41
N ALA A 87 -9.60 16.13 -0.51
CA ALA A 87 -8.27 16.71 -0.35
C ALA A 87 -7.44 16.57 -1.66
N LEU A 88 -7.41 15.39 -2.28
CA LEU A 88 -6.72 15.15 -3.54
C LEU A 88 -7.21 16.08 -4.67
N LYS A 89 -8.54 16.31 -4.77
CA LYS A 89 -9.09 17.22 -5.76
C LYS A 89 -8.62 18.66 -5.57
N VAL A 90 -8.52 19.13 -4.33
CA VAL A 90 -8.00 20.45 -4.02
C VAL A 90 -6.49 20.50 -4.23
N TRP A 91 -5.74 19.52 -3.72
CA TRP A 91 -4.29 19.46 -3.84
C TRP A 91 -3.81 19.30 -5.29
N SER A 92 -4.61 18.76 -6.19
CA SER A 92 -4.26 18.69 -7.62
C SER A 92 -4.01 20.04 -8.27
N ARG A 93 -4.43 21.13 -7.63
CA ARG A 93 -4.22 22.51 -8.07
C ARG A 93 -3.29 23.30 -7.13
N HIS A 94 -2.62 22.61 -6.20
CA HIS A 94 -1.72 23.24 -5.25
C HIS A 94 -0.45 23.74 -5.95
N SER A 95 0.17 24.78 -5.43
CA SER A 95 1.42 25.36 -5.97
C SER A 95 2.63 24.44 -5.85
N ASP A 96 2.65 23.57 -4.84
CA ASP A 96 3.69 22.54 -4.71
C ASP A 96 3.55 21.51 -5.84
N LYS A 97 4.62 21.40 -6.63
CA LYS A 97 4.61 20.58 -7.85
C LYS A 97 4.54 19.08 -7.56
N VAL A 98 5.14 18.63 -6.47
CA VAL A 98 5.10 17.22 -6.06
C VAL A 98 3.66 16.84 -5.66
N LEU A 99 3.10 17.61 -4.73
CA LEU A 99 1.75 17.35 -4.23
C LEU A 99 0.71 17.41 -5.35
N SER A 100 0.77 18.45 -6.20
CA SER A 100 -0.20 18.61 -7.29
C SER A 100 -0.08 17.54 -8.36
N THR A 101 1.15 17.14 -8.74
CA THR A 101 1.36 16.08 -9.74
C THR A 101 0.85 14.72 -9.26
N LEU A 102 1.16 14.34 -8.02
CA LEU A 102 0.70 13.08 -7.43
C LEU A 102 -0.83 13.07 -7.31
N SER A 103 -1.41 14.13 -6.77
CA SER A 103 -2.87 14.25 -6.59
C SER A 103 -3.61 14.23 -7.94
N ALA A 104 -3.14 15.00 -8.93
CA ALA A 104 -3.70 14.98 -10.27
C ALA A 104 -3.57 13.61 -10.94
N GLY A 105 -2.44 12.92 -10.72
CA GLY A 105 -2.21 11.58 -11.23
C GLY A 105 -3.24 10.59 -10.70
N MET A 106 -3.57 10.64 -9.41
CA MET A 106 -4.59 9.77 -8.80
C MET A 106 -5.99 10.06 -9.36
N ILE A 107 -6.38 11.34 -9.46
CA ILE A 107 -7.71 11.75 -9.96
C ILE A 107 -7.88 11.34 -11.43
N ASN A 108 -6.87 11.56 -12.24
CA ASN A 108 -6.92 11.31 -13.68
C ASN A 108 -6.50 9.88 -14.06
N ARG A 109 -6.32 8.99 -13.08
CA ARG A 109 -5.88 7.59 -13.27
C ARG A 109 -4.53 7.45 -13.99
N ASN A 110 -3.69 8.47 -13.92
CA ASN A 110 -2.31 8.43 -14.37
C ASN A 110 -1.39 7.97 -13.21
N ILE A 111 -1.62 6.74 -12.79
CA ILE A 111 -0.95 6.13 -11.64
C ILE A 111 0.45 5.64 -12.00
N PHE A 112 1.23 5.32 -10.98
CA PHE A 112 2.57 4.76 -11.13
C PHE A 112 2.59 3.56 -12.07
N LYS A 113 3.65 3.45 -12.86
CA LYS A 113 4.01 2.21 -13.55
C LYS A 113 4.56 1.24 -12.51
N VAL A 114 4.24 -0.05 -12.67
CA VAL A 114 4.71 -1.10 -11.76
C VAL A 114 5.42 -2.18 -12.55
N GLU A 115 6.65 -2.46 -12.14
CA GLU A 115 7.45 -3.61 -12.55
C GLU A 115 7.52 -4.58 -11.36
N ILE A 116 7.39 -5.88 -11.62
CA ILE A 116 7.42 -6.93 -10.59
C ILE A 116 8.61 -7.82 -10.88
N SER A 117 9.40 -8.11 -9.83
CA SER A 117 10.57 -8.97 -9.90
C SER A 117 10.53 -10.03 -8.80
N THR A 118 11.21 -11.14 -9.02
CA THR A 118 11.56 -12.14 -7.99
C THR A 118 12.81 -11.77 -7.22
N GLU A 119 13.62 -10.86 -7.79
CA GLU A 119 14.86 -10.38 -7.21
C GLU A 119 14.71 -8.93 -6.70
N PRO A 120 15.50 -8.52 -5.69
CA PRO A 120 15.54 -7.15 -5.22
C PRO A 120 15.83 -6.17 -6.36
N ILE A 121 15.18 -5.01 -6.31
CA ILE A 121 15.45 -3.93 -7.27
C ILE A 121 16.82 -3.30 -6.97
N SER A 122 17.68 -3.20 -7.99
CA SER A 122 19.02 -2.64 -7.81
C SER A 122 19.02 -1.15 -7.50
N GLU A 123 20.00 -0.71 -6.73
CA GLU A 123 20.16 0.72 -6.39
C GLU A 123 20.51 1.57 -7.62
N GLU A 124 21.21 1.00 -8.60
CA GLU A 124 21.53 1.66 -9.87
C GLU A 124 20.24 1.99 -10.62
N ARG A 125 19.31 1.03 -10.72
CA ARG A 125 18.01 1.23 -11.38
C ARG A 125 17.18 2.30 -10.69
N LYS A 126 17.19 2.34 -9.36
CA LYS A 126 16.50 3.38 -8.59
C LYS A 126 17.09 4.76 -8.86
N LYS A 127 18.42 4.88 -8.84
CA LYS A 127 19.12 6.14 -9.09
C LYS A 127 18.84 6.65 -10.49
N GLU A 128 18.94 5.79 -11.51
CA GLU A 128 18.62 6.13 -12.90
C GLU A 128 17.21 6.71 -13.04
N LEU A 129 16.21 6.00 -12.51
CA LEU A 129 14.81 6.46 -12.56
C LEU A 129 14.61 7.76 -11.78
N THR A 130 15.27 7.92 -10.64
CA THR A 130 15.17 9.15 -9.85
C THR A 130 15.68 10.36 -10.63
N LEU A 131 16.79 10.20 -11.35
CA LEU A 131 17.35 11.24 -12.21
C LEU A 131 16.36 11.58 -13.36
N GLN A 132 15.91 10.57 -14.08
CA GLN A 132 14.96 10.76 -15.20
C GLN A 132 13.68 11.47 -14.75
N ILE A 133 13.15 11.12 -13.59
CA ILE A 133 11.94 11.76 -13.02
C ILE A 133 12.23 13.21 -12.61
N SER A 134 13.37 13.45 -11.95
CA SER A 134 13.80 14.80 -11.57
C SER A 134 13.90 15.72 -12.78
N GLU A 135 14.52 15.26 -13.86
CA GLU A 135 14.65 16.00 -15.11
C GLU A 135 13.28 16.22 -15.78
N GLN A 136 12.49 15.16 -15.97
CA GLN A 136 11.20 15.24 -16.64
C GLN A 136 10.22 16.16 -15.92
N LEU A 137 10.17 16.08 -14.60
CA LEU A 137 9.28 16.90 -13.78
C LEU A 137 9.88 18.27 -13.46
N ASN A 138 11.14 18.51 -13.75
CA ASN A 138 11.89 19.71 -13.36
C ASN A 138 11.70 20.02 -11.87
N ILE A 139 12.06 19.04 -11.03
CA ILE A 139 12.03 19.10 -9.56
C ILE A 139 13.38 18.70 -8.98
N PRO A 140 13.73 19.13 -7.76
CA PRO A 140 14.95 18.69 -7.10
C PRO A 140 15.01 17.17 -6.97
N LEU A 141 16.23 16.61 -7.06
CA LEU A 141 16.44 15.16 -6.90
C LEU A 141 15.91 14.63 -5.57
N SER A 142 16.00 15.43 -4.49
CA SER A 142 15.46 15.10 -3.18
C SER A 142 13.93 14.95 -3.17
N GLU A 143 13.23 15.60 -4.09
CA GLU A 143 11.78 15.50 -4.24
C GLU A 143 11.35 14.38 -5.19
N ALA A 144 12.22 13.95 -6.12
CA ALA A 144 11.92 12.84 -7.02
C ALA A 144 11.67 11.52 -6.27
N ARG A 145 12.14 11.39 -5.02
CA ARG A 145 11.85 10.23 -4.13
C ARG A 145 10.36 9.96 -3.93
N TYR A 146 9.50 10.99 -3.99
CA TYR A 146 8.05 10.81 -3.85
C TYR A 146 7.40 10.09 -5.04
N PHE A 147 8.12 9.99 -6.14
CA PHE A 147 7.64 9.37 -7.38
C PHE A 147 8.19 7.97 -7.62
N ILE A 148 8.91 7.41 -6.63
CA ILE A 148 9.47 6.05 -6.69
C ILE A 148 9.21 5.35 -5.37
N SER A 149 8.78 4.09 -5.45
CA SER A 149 8.62 3.21 -4.29
C SER A 149 9.02 1.79 -4.66
N THR A 150 9.76 1.13 -3.77
CA THR A 150 10.25 -0.25 -3.98
C THR A 150 9.80 -1.18 -2.86
N PRO A 151 8.48 -1.43 -2.71
CA PRO A 151 8.01 -2.34 -1.69
C PRO A 151 8.37 -3.80 -2.02
N SER A 152 8.66 -4.58 -0.99
CA SER A 152 8.65 -6.03 -1.06
C SER A 152 7.41 -6.56 -0.34
N ILE A 153 6.72 -7.49 -0.96
CA ILE A 153 5.54 -8.12 -0.40
C ILE A 153 5.83 -9.61 -0.26
N GLU A 154 5.77 -10.07 0.98
CA GLU A 154 5.90 -11.47 1.33
C GLU A 154 4.56 -11.95 1.90
N LYS A 155 3.98 -12.97 1.32
CA LYS A 155 2.75 -13.58 1.80
C LYS A 155 2.85 -15.10 1.73
N ASN A 156 2.51 -15.73 2.84
CA ASN A 156 2.02 -17.09 2.91
C ASN A 156 0.49 -17.06 2.84
N MET A 157 -0.10 -18.07 2.27
CA MET A 157 -1.56 -18.16 2.12
C MET A 157 -2.21 -18.87 3.29
N TYR A 158 -1.43 -19.63 4.02
CA TYR A 158 -1.82 -20.38 5.18
C TYR A 158 -0.62 -20.44 6.12
N ASP A 159 -0.81 -20.02 7.35
CA ASP A 159 0.19 -20.12 8.42
C ASP A 159 -0.36 -21.03 9.51
N GLU A 160 0.22 -22.22 9.61
CA GLU A 160 -0.20 -23.20 10.60
C GLU A 160 0.02 -22.70 12.05
N ALA A 161 0.93 -21.75 12.22
CA ALA A 161 1.25 -21.21 13.54
C ALA A 161 0.26 -20.13 14.01
N ASP A 162 -0.29 -19.34 13.06
CA ASP A 162 -1.18 -18.20 13.38
C ASP A 162 -2.66 -18.50 13.11
N ASP A 163 -2.98 -19.32 12.08
CA ASP A 163 -4.34 -19.54 11.58
C ASP A 163 -4.63 -21.05 11.41
N SER A 164 -4.32 -21.90 12.40
CA SER A 164 -4.61 -23.33 12.31
C SER A 164 -6.10 -23.58 12.04
N ILE A 165 -6.40 -24.26 10.93
CA ILE A 165 -7.75 -24.72 10.61
C ILE A 165 -7.81 -26.23 10.86
N ASP A 166 -8.50 -26.61 11.91
CA ASP A 166 -8.66 -27.99 12.29
C ASP A 166 -10.01 -28.55 11.83
N ILE A 167 -9.98 -29.77 11.33
CA ILE A 167 -11.15 -30.49 10.83
C ILE A 167 -11.51 -31.58 11.83
N LEU A 168 -12.71 -31.49 12.40
CA LEU A 168 -13.29 -32.52 13.23
C LEU A 168 -13.95 -33.59 12.33
N TYR A 169 -13.52 -34.83 12.44
CA TYR A 169 -14.10 -35.98 11.74
C TYR A 169 -15.25 -36.62 12.56
N ASN A 170 -16.08 -37.42 11.88
CA ASN A 170 -17.22 -38.10 12.50
C ASN A 170 -16.80 -39.13 13.58
N ASP A 171 -15.59 -39.63 13.55
CA ASP A 171 -15.00 -40.49 14.56
C ASP A 171 -14.45 -39.77 15.76
N GLY A 172 -14.60 -38.43 15.81
CA GLY A 172 -14.11 -37.57 16.88
C GLY A 172 -12.62 -37.18 16.75
N SER A 173 -11.90 -37.63 15.70
CA SER A 173 -10.52 -37.22 15.47
C SER A 173 -10.46 -35.80 14.90
N ILE A 174 -9.39 -35.08 15.29
CA ILE A 174 -9.11 -33.73 14.79
C ILE A 174 -7.83 -33.80 13.97
N LYS A 175 -7.87 -33.28 12.74
CA LYS A 175 -6.69 -33.16 11.88
C LYS A 175 -6.60 -31.77 11.30
N ASN A 176 -5.36 -31.26 11.17
CA ASN A 176 -5.13 -30.00 10.48
C ASN A 176 -5.57 -30.11 9.00
N ILE A 177 -6.11 -29.04 8.44
CA ILE A 177 -6.57 -29.01 7.04
C ILE A 177 -5.44 -29.37 6.07
N ALA A 178 -4.20 -29.11 6.40
CA ALA A 178 -3.03 -29.47 5.60
C ALA A 178 -2.83 -31.00 5.53
N GLU A 179 -3.14 -31.72 6.60
CA GLU A 179 -3.05 -33.17 6.68
C GLU A 179 -4.30 -33.88 6.11
N ALA A 180 -5.44 -33.20 6.23
CA ALA A 180 -6.74 -33.76 5.82
C ALA A 180 -7.01 -33.65 4.29
N SER A 181 -6.09 -33.06 3.55
CA SER A 181 -6.29 -32.73 2.13
C SER A 181 -5.59 -33.69 1.19
N ASP A 182 -6.37 -34.54 0.53
CA ASP A 182 -5.86 -35.46 -0.52
C ASP A 182 -5.70 -34.79 -1.90
N MET A 183 -6.32 -33.63 -2.13
CA MET A 183 -6.45 -33.03 -3.47
C MET A 183 -5.53 -31.87 -3.80
N LEU A 184 -5.00 -31.20 -2.78
CA LEU A 184 -4.06 -30.08 -2.96
C LEU A 184 -2.94 -30.24 -1.96
N ASN A 185 -1.73 -30.19 -2.45
CA ASN A 185 -0.56 -30.10 -1.59
C ASN A 185 -0.60 -28.73 -0.90
N ILE A 186 -1.34 -28.61 0.24
CA ILE A 186 -1.48 -27.38 1.01
C ILE A 186 -0.10 -26.89 1.47
N SER A 187 0.88 -27.79 1.57
CA SER A 187 2.28 -27.43 1.78
C SER A 187 2.83 -26.50 0.69
N LEU A 188 2.25 -26.50 -0.52
CA LEU A 188 2.56 -25.49 -1.54
C LEU A 188 1.86 -24.14 -1.27
N LEU A 189 0.77 -24.13 -0.52
CA LEU A 189 0.07 -22.91 -0.13
C LEU A 189 0.75 -22.21 1.07
N SER A 190 1.43 -22.95 1.92
CA SER A 190 2.23 -22.40 3.03
C SER A 190 3.59 -21.85 2.59
N LYS A 191 3.97 -22.11 1.31
CA LYS A 191 5.22 -21.57 0.78
C LYS A 191 5.15 -20.05 0.68
N LYS A 192 6.03 -19.37 1.41
CA LYS A 192 6.19 -17.92 1.33
C LYS A 192 6.61 -17.51 -0.07
N VAL A 193 5.82 -16.67 -0.69
CA VAL A 193 6.15 -16.08 -1.99
C VAL A 193 6.48 -14.62 -1.74
N LYS A 194 7.74 -14.25 -1.99
CA LYS A 194 8.22 -12.88 -1.91
C LYS A 194 8.32 -12.30 -3.32
N LYS A 195 7.74 -11.13 -3.51
CA LYS A 195 7.84 -10.35 -4.76
C LYS A 195 8.32 -8.94 -4.43
N TYR A 196 9.12 -8.41 -5.31
CA TYR A 196 9.64 -7.05 -5.26
C TYR A 196 8.92 -6.22 -6.32
N TYR A 197 8.47 -5.06 -5.93
CA TYR A 197 7.76 -4.14 -6.80
C TYR A 197 8.60 -2.89 -6.98
N LEU A 198 8.67 -2.40 -8.20
CA LEU A 198 9.19 -1.09 -8.52
C LEU A 198 8.04 -0.25 -9.05
N CYS A 199 7.57 0.69 -8.23
CA CYS A 199 6.49 1.61 -8.55
C CYS A 199 7.11 2.98 -8.84
N TYR A 200 6.82 3.58 -10.00
CA TYR A 200 7.41 4.86 -10.37
C TYR A 200 6.52 5.66 -11.32
N GLN A 201 6.72 6.98 -11.33
CA GLN A 201 6.05 7.89 -12.25
C GLN A 201 6.31 7.48 -13.70
N ARG A 202 5.25 7.43 -14.50
CA ARG A 202 5.40 7.16 -15.94
C ARG A 202 6.24 8.24 -16.59
N LEU A 203 7.27 7.82 -17.27
CA LEU A 203 8.10 8.68 -18.09
C LEU A 203 7.43 8.81 -19.46
N HIS A 204 7.20 10.04 -19.90
CA HIS A 204 6.80 10.30 -21.28
C HIS A 204 8.01 10.15 -22.19
N ARG A 205 7.84 9.44 -23.29
CA ARG A 205 8.84 9.35 -24.35
C ARG A 205 8.85 10.63 -25.17
#